data_095ee359c1332de6991ed3dd8b40cb22
#
_entry.id   095ee359c1332de6991ed3dd8b40cb22
#
_cell.length_a   1.000
_cell.length_b   1.000
_cell.length_c   1.000
_cell.angle_alpha   90.00
_cell.angle_beta   90.00
_cell.angle_gamma   90.00
#
_symmetry.space_group_name_H-M   'P 1'
#
loop_
_entity.id
_entity.type
_entity.pdbx_description
1 polymer ?
#
loop_
_entity_poly.entity_id
_entity_poly.type
_entity_poly.pdbx_seq_one_letter_code
_entity_poly.pdbx_strand_id
1 'polypeptide(L)'
;MFFSYIDGAEVVLRGNAIIGLTGGPAADFNMALFDEDPDDFAVFDAFVSRVNAIGVSALAMMSGTVSRRLGSVARAKGLVEAGTAPLMARSGALPDTPVSEFVIQGVTEPRGMSIFGDLVASAFAMDRQWVDRTFAAASLLDAPALAFHVAYRRDIPMSAVCSSGAGSTVGIWTMSTPPDKQRQGAGRAVLLAAMQEHVMRGAETFYLIATAAGKPLYEKLGFKTVDELSIWLVGE
;
A
#
# COMPACT_ATOMS: atom_id res chain seq x y z
N MET A 1 6.45 8.28 5.03
CA MET A 1 6.23 6.94 4.49
C MET A 1 5.48 6.11 5.53
N PHE A 2 4.54 5.21 5.13
CA PHE A 2 3.69 4.45 6.07
C PHE A 2 4.48 3.70 7.15
N PHE A 3 5.51 2.95 6.75
CA PHE A 3 6.34 2.16 7.67
C PHE A 3 7.03 2.99 8.78
N SER A 4 7.29 4.28 8.55
CA SER A 4 7.95 5.15 9.57
C SER A 4 7.10 5.38 10.82
N TYR A 5 5.83 5.04 10.77
CA TYR A 5 4.87 5.19 11.86
C TYR A 5 4.52 3.87 12.55
N ILE A 6 5.11 2.75 12.11
CA ILE A 6 4.90 1.44 12.74
C ILE A 6 5.99 1.21 13.79
N ASP A 7 5.58 0.94 15.01
CA ASP A 7 6.50 0.72 16.12
C ASP A 7 7.43 -0.48 15.85
N GLY A 8 8.74 -0.25 15.97
CA GLY A 8 9.76 -1.26 15.74
C GLY A 8 10.06 -1.56 14.27
N ALA A 9 9.41 -0.89 13.30
CA ALA A 9 9.76 -1.06 11.91
C ALA A 9 11.10 -0.42 11.57
N GLU A 10 11.89 -1.12 10.77
CA GLU A 10 13.11 -0.59 10.18
C GLU A 10 12.77 0.08 8.84
N VAL A 11 13.14 1.35 8.68
CA VAL A 11 12.91 2.10 7.45
C VAL A 11 14.22 2.62 6.92
N VAL A 12 14.53 2.30 5.67
CA VAL A 12 15.73 2.77 4.98
C VAL A 12 15.33 3.49 3.70
N LEU A 13 15.80 4.73 3.56
CA LEU A 13 15.72 5.50 2.32
C LEU A 13 17.16 5.67 1.82
N ARG A 14 17.47 5.10 0.67
CA ARG A 14 18.79 5.18 0.08
C ARG A 14 18.72 5.32 -1.44
N GLY A 15 19.17 6.46 -1.93
CA GLY A 15 18.95 6.81 -3.33
C GLY A 15 17.45 6.82 -3.64
N ASN A 16 17.03 6.07 -4.65
CA ASN A 16 15.63 5.89 -5.04
C ASN A 16 15.01 4.61 -4.44
N ALA A 17 15.74 3.89 -3.58
CA ALA A 17 15.20 2.73 -2.90
C ALA A 17 14.47 3.12 -1.60
N ILE A 18 13.33 2.48 -1.38
CA ILE A 18 12.51 2.63 -0.19
C ILE A 18 12.31 1.25 0.42
N ILE A 19 12.80 1.03 1.64
CA ILE A 19 12.70 -0.24 2.35
C ILE A 19 11.93 -0.04 3.64
N GLY A 20 10.95 -0.90 3.91
CA GLY A 20 10.22 -0.95 5.16
C GLY A 20 10.10 -2.39 5.64
N LEU A 21 10.66 -2.71 6.80
CA LEU A 21 10.63 -4.03 7.42
C LEU A 21 9.97 -3.92 8.79
N THR A 22 8.81 -4.55 8.97
CA THR A 22 8.12 -4.58 10.27
C THR A 22 8.56 -5.77 11.14
N GLY A 23 9.26 -6.75 10.55
CA GLY A 23 9.55 -8.02 11.21
C GLY A 23 8.34 -8.97 11.28
N GLY A 24 7.23 -8.61 10.66
CA GLY A 24 6.05 -9.47 10.54
C GLY A 24 6.31 -10.69 9.65
N PRO A 25 5.57 -11.80 9.82
CA PRO A 25 5.82 -13.05 9.11
C PRO A 25 5.37 -13.01 7.65
N ALA A 26 4.38 -12.18 7.31
CA ALA A 26 3.91 -12.06 5.93
C ALA A 26 4.77 -11.09 5.14
N ALA A 27 5.10 -11.46 3.91
CA ALA A 27 5.95 -10.66 3.03
C ALA A 27 5.38 -9.25 2.77
N ASP A 28 4.05 -9.10 2.76
CA ASP A 28 3.37 -7.81 2.60
C ASP A 28 3.66 -6.79 3.72
N PHE A 29 4.17 -7.23 4.87
CA PHE A 29 4.62 -6.37 5.97
C PHE A 29 6.10 -5.98 5.86
N ASN A 30 6.83 -6.54 4.90
CA ASN A 30 8.24 -6.31 4.68
C ASN A 30 8.46 -6.05 3.19
N MET A 31 8.60 -4.80 2.80
CA MET A 31 8.64 -4.45 1.38
C MET A 31 9.81 -3.54 1.08
N ALA A 32 10.39 -3.71 -0.10
CA ALA A 32 11.30 -2.78 -0.70
C ALA A 32 10.84 -2.41 -2.11
N LEU A 33 10.89 -1.12 -2.42
CA LEU A 33 10.72 -0.61 -3.78
C LEU A 33 12.07 -0.12 -4.26
N PHE A 34 12.49 -0.63 -5.41
CA PHE A 34 13.72 -0.24 -6.09
C PHE A 34 13.35 0.50 -7.38
N ASP A 35 13.74 1.76 -7.45
CA ASP A 35 13.72 2.56 -8.66
C ASP A 35 15.14 2.94 -9.04
N GLU A 36 15.37 3.41 -10.26
CA GLU A 36 16.68 3.53 -10.87
C GLU A 36 17.66 4.38 -10.05
N ASP A 37 18.76 3.76 -9.59
CA ASP A 37 19.85 4.40 -8.86
C ASP A 37 21.17 3.70 -9.21
N PRO A 38 22.31 4.44 -9.30
CA PRO A 38 23.62 3.84 -9.55
C PRO A 38 24.05 2.75 -8.55
N ASP A 39 23.58 2.87 -7.30
CA ASP A 39 23.92 1.96 -6.19
C ASP A 39 22.93 0.80 -6.00
N ASP A 40 21.99 0.57 -6.91
CA ASP A 40 20.95 -0.46 -6.82
C ASP A 40 21.44 -1.82 -6.33
N PHE A 41 22.58 -2.29 -6.88
CA PHE A 41 23.12 -3.60 -6.52
C PHE A 41 23.51 -3.70 -5.05
N ALA A 42 24.19 -2.69 -4.53
CA ALA A 42 24.64 -2.68 -3.13
C ALA A 42 23.45 -2.56 -2.16
N VAL A 43 22.46 -1.73 -2.50
CA VAL A 43 21.23 -1.55 -1.71
C VAL A 43 20.38 -2.82 -1.73
N PHE A 44 20.23 -3.44 -2.90
CA PHE A 44 19.51 -4.70 -3.04
C PHE A 44 20.18 -5.85 -2.27
N ASP A 45 21.51 -5.97 -2.36
CA ASP A 45 22.29 -6.97 -1.63
C ASP A 45 22.15 -6.80 -0.11
N ALA A 46 22.24 -5.58 0.38
CA ALA A 46 22.02 -5.27 1.79
C ALA A 46 20.59 -5.60 2.26
N PHE A 47 19.57 -5.30 1.44
CA PHE A 47 18.18 -5.66 1.72
C PHE A 47 17.99 -7.17 1.85
N VAL A 48 18.44 -7.96 0.85
CA VAL A 48 18.34 -9.43 0.87
C VAL A 48 19.06 -10.01 2.09
N SER A 49 20.28 -9.53 2.36
CA SER A 49 21.06 -9.96 3.52
C SER A 49 20.33 -9.65 4.85
N ARG A 50 19.70 -8.49 4.95
CA ARG A 50 18.96 -8.07 6.14
C ARG A 50 17.71 -8.93 6.35
N VAL A 51 16.92 -9.15 5.30
CA VAL A 51 15.71 -10.01 5.35
C VAL A 51 16.08 -11.41 5.84
N ASN A 52 17.13 -12.02 5.28
CA ASN A 52 17.61 -13.33 5.69
C ASN A 52 18.10 -13.33 7.15
N ALA A 53 18.77 -12.28 7.60
CA ALA A 53 19.29 -12.17 8.96
C ALA A 53 18.18 -12.07 10.02
N ILE A 54 17.05 -11.43 9.70
CA ILE A 54 15.89 -11.35 10.60
C ILE A 54 14.93 -12.54 10.46
N GLY A 55 15.10 -13.38 9.44
CA GLY A 55 14.34 -14.61 9.26
C GLY A 55 12.87 -14.39 8.91
N VAL A 56 12.56 -13.40 8.09
CA VAL A 56 11.19 -13.10 7.63
C VAL A 56 11.09 -13.21 6.11
N SER A 57 9.88 -13.34 5.58
CA SER A 57 9.62 -13.17 4.15
C SER A 57 9.41 -11.69 3.82
N ALA A 58 9.86 -11.26 2.64
CA ALA A 58 9.73 -9.89 2.17
C ALA A 58 9.46 -9.82 0.66
N LEU A 59 8.88 -8.70 0.21
CA LEU A 59 8.70 -8.41 -1.22
C LEU A 59 9.72 -7.37 -1.68
N ALA A 60 10.48 -7.70 -2.72
CA ALA A 60 11.25 -6.72 -3.48
C ALA A 60 10.47 -6.37 -4.76
N MET A 61 10.07 -5.12 -4.87
CA MET A 61 9.40 -4.57 -6.06
C MET A 61 10.39 -3.73 -6.85
N MET A 62 10.53 -4.00 -8.13
CA MET A 62 11.49 -3.34 -9.01
C MET A 62 10.78 -2.69 -10.18
N SER A 63 11.09 -1.41 -10.47
CA SER A 63 10.65 -0.75 -11.70
C SER A 63 11.14 -1.54 -12.94
N GLY A 64 10.48 -1.33 -14.08
CA GLY A 64 10.82 -2.08 -15.30
C GLY A 64 12.30 -1.93 -15.71
N THR A 65 12.92 -0.78 -15.47
CA THR A 65 14.34 -0.54 -15.73
C THR A 65 15.23 -1.31 -14.75
N VAL A 66 14.94 -1.26 -13.47
CA VAL A 66 15.70 -1.96 -12.43
C VAL A 66 15.54 -3.47 -12.57
N SER A 67 14.35 -3.96 -12.89
CA SER A 67 14.09 -5.39 -13.11
C SER A 67 14.97 -5.99 -14.22
N ARG A 68 15.22 -5.25 -15.30
CA ARG A 68 16.14 -5.70 -16.36
C ARG A 68 17.60 -5.85 -15.88
N ARG A 69 18.01 -5.06 -14.88
CA ARG A 69 19.37 -5.08 -14.31
C ARG A 69 19.49 -6.08 -13.17
N LEU A 70 18.57 -6.04 -12.20
CA LEU A 70 18.63 -6.84 -10.98
C LEU A 70 17.95 -8.19 -11.06
N GLY A 71 17.07 -8.44 -12.03
CA GLY A 71 16.31 -9.69 -12.12
C GLY A 71 17.18 -10.94 -12.23
N SER A 72 18.30 -10.89 -12.97
CA SER A 72 19.25 -12.00 -13.02
C SER A 72 19.99 -12.20 -11.69
N VAL A 73 20.30 -11.11 -10.98
CA VAL A 73 20.92 -11.15 -9.64
C VAL A 73 19.95 -11.72 -8.62
N ALA A 74 18.68 -11.31 -8.67
CA ALA A 74 17.63 -11.84 -7.81
C ALA A 74 17.51 -13.38 -7.96
N ARG A 75 17.43 -13.87 -9.19
CA ARG A 75 17.41 -15.32 -9.48
C ARG A 75 18.67 -16.03 -8.98
N ALA A 76 19.85 -15.44 -9.21
CA ALA A 76 21.12 -16.02 -8.75
C ALA A 76 21.22 -16.09 -7.21
N LYS A 77 20.51 -15.22 -6.49
CA LYS A 77 20.38 -15.23 -5.03
C LYS A 77 19.26 -16.17 -4.53
N GLY A 78 18.56 -16.85 -5.41
CA GLY A 78 17.50 -17.78 -5.06
C GLY A 78 16.13 -17.12 -4.80
N LEU A 79 15.95 -15.85 -5.16
CA LEU A 79 14.64 -15.20 -5.02
C LEU A 79 13.66 -15.75 -6.06
N VAL A 80 12.40 -15.84 -5.66
CA VAL A 80 11.30 -16.32 -6.49
C VAL A 80 10.57 -15.13 -7.12
N GLU A 81 10.44 -15.13 -8.45
CA GLU A 81 9.64 -14.12 -9.15
C GLU A 81 8.16 -14.43 -8.95
N ALA A 82 7.46 -13.61 -8.17
CA ALA A 82 6.06 -13.79 -7.78
C ALA A 82 5.08 -13.18 -8.81
N GLY A 83 5.58 -12.49 -9.82
CA GLY A 83 4.79 -11.87 -10.87
C GLY A 83 5.04 -10.38 -11.04
N THR A 84 4.05 -9.69 -11.59
CA THR A 84 4.11 -8.22 -11.78
C THR A 84 2.88 -7.53 -11.17
N ALA A 85 3.05 -6.25 -10.85
CA ALA A 85 1.92 -5.38 -10.45
C ALA A 85 2.06 -4.00 -11.12
N PRO A 86 0.98 -3.46 -11.71
CA PRO A 86 1.01 -2.15 -12.31
C PRO A 86 1.12 -1.05 -11.24
N LEU A 87 2.11 -0.20 -11.38
CA LEU A 87 2.14 1.11 -10.76
C LEU A 87 1.19 2.00 -11.56
N MET A 88 0.15 2.49 -10.92
CA MET A 88 -0.84 3.32 -11.58
C MET A 88 -0.86 4.71 -10.97
N ALA A 89 -1.05 5.71 -11.82
CA ALA A 89 -1.18 7.10 -11.40
C ALA A 89 -2.34 7.80 -12.10
N ARG A 90 -2.85 8.84 -11.45
CA ARG A 90 -3.81 9.77 -12.03
C ARG A 90 -3.52 11.19 -11.59
N SER A 91 -3.83 12.16 -12.44
CA SER A 91 -3.83 13.59 -12.13
C SER A 91 -5.10 14.25 -12.69
N GLY A 92 -5.36 15.49 -12.32
CA GLY A 92 -6.50 16.26 -12.77
C GLY A 92 -7.78 16.05 -11.97
N ALA A 93 -8.88 16.65 -12.44
CA ALA A 93 -10.15 16.66 -11.73
C ALA A 93 -10.67 15.26 -11.43
N LEU A 94 -11.19 15.06 -10.23
CA LEU A 94 -11.84 13.80 -9.85
C LEU A 94 -13.17 13.66 -10.61
N PRO A 95 -13.59 12.42 -10.92
CA PRO A 95 -14.92 12.17 -11.42
C PRO A 95 -15.97 12.58 -10.36
N ASP A 96 -17.14 12.98 -10.83
CA ASP A 96 -18.25 13.31 -9.94
C ASP A 96 -18.52 12.19 -8.95
N THR A 97 -18.73 12.59 -7.70
CA THR A 97 -19.12 11.65 -6.65
C THR A 97 -20.64 11.48 -6.74
N PRO A 98 -21.14 10.35 -7.22
CA PRO A 98 -22.58 10.12 -7.24
C PRO A 98 -23.12 10.10 -5.80
N VAL A 99 -24.39 10.45 -5.65
CA VAL A 99 -25.10 10.22 -4.39
C VAL A 99 -24.92 8.75 -3.99
N SER A 100 -24.40 8.53 -2.80
CA SER A 100 -24.00 7.20 -2.33
C SER A 100 -24.79 6.85 -1.07
N GLU A 101 -25.16 5.58 -0.95
CA GLU A 101 -25.73 5.02 0.29
C GLU A 101 -24.66 4.83 1.40
N PHE A 102 -23.39 5.05 1.06
CA PHE A 102 -22.29 4.89 2.01
C PHE A 102 -21.99 6.19 2.74
N VAL A 103 -21.86 6.09 4.07
CA VAL A 103 -21.30 7.13 4.93
C VAL A 103 -19.80 6.88 5.04
N ILE A 104 -18.98 7.87 4.68
CA ILE A 104 -17.52 7.76 4.77
C ILE A 104 -17.08 8.49 6.04
N GLN A 105 -16.30 7.79 6.87
CA GLN A 105 -15.75 8.34 8.11
C GLN A 105 -14.23 8.29 8.09
N GLY A 106 -13.60 9.40 8.45
CA GLY A 106 -12.19 9.43 8.78
C GLY A 106 -11.94 8.70 10.11
N VAL A 107 -10.87 7.95 10.18
CA VAL A 107 -10.47 7.23 11.40
C VAL A 107 -9.57 8.14 12.23
N THR A 108 -10.04 8.53 13.40
CA THR A 108 -9.35 9.46 14.31
C THR A 108 -9.16 8.88 15.71
N GLU A 109 -9.60 7.65 15.95
CA GLU A 109 -9.56 7.01 17.27
C GLU A 109 -9.25 5.51 17.16
N PRO A 110 -8.74 4.87 18.24
CA PRO A 110 -8.33 3.46 18.24
C PRO A 110 -9.43 2.48 17.83
N ARG A 111 -10.69 2.75 18.20
CA ARG A 111 -11.82 1.90 17.80
C ARG A 111 -12.01 1.88 16.28
N GLY A 112 -11.90 3.03 15.64
CA GLY A 112 -11.96 3.13 14.18
C GLY A 112 -10.80 2.40 13.51
N MET A 113 -9.59 2.48 14.10
CA MET A 113 -8.42 1.75 13.60
C MET A 113 -8.58 0.23 13.75
N SER A 114 -9.21 -0.25 14.82
CA SER A 114 -9.55 -1.67 14.96
C SER A 114 -10.50 -2.14 13.84
N ILE A 115 -11.54 -1.36 13.52
CA ILE A 115 -12.47 -1.65 12.41
C ILE A 115 -11.72 -1.62 11.06
N PHE A 116 -10.82 -0.67 10.85
CA PHE A 116 -9.95 -0.61 9.68
C PHE A 116 -9.14 -1.89 9.55
N GLY A 117 -8.48 -2.33 10.64
CA GLY A 117 -7.71 -3.58 10.69
C GLY A 117 -8.55 -4.82 10.38
N ASP A 118 -9.80 -4.91 10.89
CA ASP A 118 -10.72 -6.01 10.57
C ASP A 118 -10.99 -6.11 9.06
N LEU A 119 -11.21 -4.97 8.41
CA LEU A 119 -11.43 -4.92 6.96
C LEU A 119 -10.18 -5.33 6.19
N VAL A 120 -8.99 -4.90 6.63
CA VAL A 120 -7.71 -5.29 6.01
C VAL A 120 -7.48 -6.79 6.17
N ALA A 121 -7.56 -7.32 7.39
CA ALA A 121 -7.36 -8.74 7.67
C ALA A 121 -8.29 -9.62 6.81
N SER A 122 -9.57 -9.25 6.75
CA SER A 122 -10.56 -10.00 5.96
C SER A 122 -10.34 -9.88 4.45
N ALA A 123 -9.99 -8.69 3.95
CA ALA A 123 -9.81 -8.46 2.51
C ALA A 123 -8.59 -9.18 1.94
N PHE A 124 -7.52 -9.29 2.72
CA PHE A 124 -6.25 -9.87 2.28
C PHE A 124 -5.96 -11.25 2.90
N ALA A 125 -6.92 -11.82 3.65
CA ALA A 125 -6.76 -13.10 4.36
C ALA A 125 -5.51 -13.12 5.27
N MET A 126 -5.22 -12.00 5.93
CA MET A 126 -4.07 -11.84 6.81
C MET A 126 -4.40 -12.26 8.25
N ASP A 127 -3.40 -12.77 8.95
CA ASP A 127 -3.51 -13.04 10.39
C ASP A 127 -3.79 -11.74 11.15
N ARG A 128 -4.89 -11.76 11.92
CA ARG A 128 -5.37 -10.59 12.66
C ARG A 128 -4.35 -10.07 13.68
N GLN A 129 -3.60 -10.95 14.32
CA GLN A 129 -2.60 -10.56 15.31
C GLN A 129 -1.53 -9.64 14.70
N TRP A 130 -1.12 -9.92 13.47
CA TRP A 130 -0.13 -9.10 12.76
C TRP A 130 -0.71 -7.81 12.21
N VAL A 131 -1.94 -7.86 11.73
CA VAL A 131 -2.68 -6.65 11.35
C VAL A 131 -2.83 -5.73 12.55
N ASP A 132 -3.19 -6.26 13.73
CA ASP A 132 -3.28 -5.48 14.96
C ASP A 132 -1.94 -4.84 15.33
N ARG A 133 -0.84 -5.58 15.28
CA ARG A 133 0.49 -5.02 15.55
C ARG A 133 0.84 -3.87 14.61
N THR A 134 0.47 -4.01 13.33
CA THR A 134 0.76 -2.99 12.31
C THR A 134 -0.09 -1.75 12.47
N PHE A 135 -1.38 -1.91 12.78
CA PHE A 135 -2.36 -0.81 12.80
C PHE A 135 -2.77 -0.35 14.20
N ALA A 136 -2.31 -0.99 15.28
CA ALA A 136 -2.63 -0.56 16.64
C ALA A 136 -1.76 0.59 17.16
N ALA A 137 -0.69 0.96 16.44
CA ALA A 137 0.19 2.03 16.87
C ALA A 137 -0.55 3.38 16.91
N ALA A 138 -0.58 4.02 18.07
CA ALA A 138 -1.16 5.36 18.22
C ALA A 138 -0.49 6.38 17.29
N SER A 139 0.80 6.20 17.02
CA SER A 139 1.59 6.99 16.08
C SER A 139 1.02 7.07 14.66
N LEU A 140 0.24 6.06 14.23
CA LEU A 140 -0.44 6.10 12.94
C LEU A 140 -1.58 7.13 12.91
N LEU A 141 -2.32 7.26 14.01
CA LEU A 141 -3.41 8.25 14.13
C LEU A 141 -2.87 9.68 14.23
N ASP A 142 -1.71 9.84 14.84
CA ASP A 142 -1.04 11.14 15.01
C ASP A 142 -0.19 11.55 13.80
N ALA A 143 -0.07 10.68 12.79
CA ALA A 143 0.76 10.89 11.62
C ALA A 143 0.12 11.90 10.64
N PRO A 144 0.62 13.13 10.51
CA PRO A 144 -0.04 14.17 9.70
C PRO A 144 -0.05 13.84 8.19
N ALA A 145 0.85 12.97 7.76
CA ALA A 145 0.93 12.52 6.37
C ALA A 145 -0.04 11.38 6.05
N LEU A 146 -0.61 10.70 7.05
CA LEU A 146 -1.51 9.57 6.84
C LEU A 146 -2.97 9.98 7.06
N ALA A 147 -3.86 9.36 6.28
CA ALA A 147 -5.29 9.44 6.51
C ALA A 147 -5.91 8.06 6.27
N PHE A 148 -6.81 7.69 7.17
CA PHE A 148 -7.52 6.41 7.14
C PHE A 148 -9.01 6.67 7.01
N HIS A 149 -9.68 5.99 6.11
CA HIS A 149 -11.12 6.14 5.89
C HIS A 149 -11.81 4.79 5.85
N VAL A 150 -13.03 4.75 6.38
CA VAL A 150 -13.90 3.59 6.32
C VAL A 150 -15.26 3.99 5.74
N ALA A 151 -15.73 3.20 4.79
CA ALA A 151 -17.09 3.31 4.25
C ALA A 151 -18.04 2.42 5.05
N TYR A 152 -19.16 3.00 5.48
CA TYR A 152 -20.23 2.31 6.19
C TYR A 152 -21.51 2.31 5.38
N ARG A 153 -22.28 1.23 5.46
CA ARG A 153 -23.65 1.14 4.99
C ARG A 153 -24.53 0.66 6.14
N ARG A 154 -25.45 1.53 6.64
CA ARG A 154 -26.31 1.23 7.82
C ARG A 154 -25.46 0.75 9.00
N ASP A 155 -24.42 1.50 9.34
CA ASP A 155 -23.45 1.22 10.42
C ASP A 155 -22.58 -0.06 10.25
N ILE A 156 -22.72 -0.76 9.13
CA ILE A 156 -21.89 -1.92 8.81
C ILE A 156 -20.65 -1.43 8.05
N PRO A 157 -19.41 -1.68 8.54
CA PRO A 157 -18.19 -1.34 7.81
C PRO A 157 -18.06 -2.20 6.56
N MET A 158 -17.84 -1.57 5.42
CA MET A 158 -17.87 -2.19 4.09
C MET A 158 -16.51 -2.22 3.40
N SER A 159 -15.77 -1.13 3.49
CA SER A 159 -14.50 -0.98 2.79
C SER A 159 -13.63 0.06 3.50
N ALA A 160 -12.32 -0.02 3.35
CA ALA A 160 -11.38 0.90 3.95
C ALA A 160 -10.24 1.27 2.99
N VAL A 161 -9.62 2.42 3.23
CA VAL A 161 -8.45 2.88 2.51
C VAL A 161 -7.53 3.67 3.44
N CYS A 162 -6.22 3.44 3.33
CA CYS A 162 -5.18 4.32 3.84
C CYS A 162 -4.63 5.17 2.70
N SER A 163 -4.31 6.41 2.98
CA SER A 163 -3.61 7.29 2.04
C SER A 163 -2.47 8.04 2.73
N SER A 164 -1.41 8.34 1.98
CA SER A 164 -0.28 9.12 2.48
C SER A 164 0.03 10.28 1.56
N GLY A 165 -0.04 11.51 2.12
CA GLY A 165 0.24 12.73 1.37
C GLY A 165 1.69 13.19 1.53
N ALA A 166 2.31 13.63 0.42
CA ALA A 166 3.60 14.30 0.40
C ALA A 166 3.56 15.43 -0.65
N GLY A 167 3.40 16.68 -0.18
CA GLY A 167 3.19 17.82 -1.08
C GLY A 167 1.92 17.66 -1.90
N SER A 168 2.00 17.79 -3.24
CA SER A 168 0.88 17.61 -4.15
C SER A 168 0.63 16.16 -4.59
N THR A 169 1.40 15.20 -4.05
CA THR A 169 1.30 13.78 -4.44
C THR A 169 0.80 12.93 -3.28
N VAL A 170 -0.12 12.00 -3.56
CA VAL A 170 -0.75 11.12 -2.58
C VAL A 170 -0.66 9.67 -3.01
N GLY A 171 -0.09 8.83 -2.15
CA GLY A 171 -0.13 7.38 -2.29
C GLY A 171 -1.41 6.79 -1.69
N ILE A 172 -2.00 5.82 -2.38
CA ILE A 172 -3.16 5.05 -1.92
C ILE A 172 -2.70 3.65 -1.53
N TRP A 173 -3.02 3.25 -0.30
CA TRP A 173 -2.54 2.01 0.31
C TRP A 173 -3.67 1.21 0.94
N THR A 174 -3.45 -0.09 1.13
CA THR A 174 -4.37 -0.99 1.86
C THR A 174 -5.84 -0.78 1.49
N MET A 175 -6.13 -0.57 0.19
CA MET A 175 -7.49 -0.47 -0.31
C MET A 175 -8.19 -1.82 -0.13
N SER A 176 -9.02 -1.94 0.90
CA SER A 176 -9.56 -3.22 1.38
C SER A 176 -11.09 -3.24 1.32
N THR A 177 -11.60 -4.31 0.73
CA THR A 177 -13.03 -4.65 0.74
C THR A 177 -13.14 -6.17 0.94
N PRO A 178 -13.70 -6.65 2.05
CA PRO A 178 -13.89 -8.08 2.30
C PRO A 178 -14.60 -8.77 1.13
N PRO A 179 -14.29 -10.04 0.82
CA PRO A 179 -14.83 -10.74 -0.33
C PRO A 179 -16.37 -10.73 -0.42
N ASP A 180 -17.06 -10.89 0.71
CA ASP A 180 -18.53 -10.86 0.82
C ASP A 180 -19.15 -9.46 0.61
N LYS A 181 -18.33 -8.40 0.65
CA LYS A 181 -18.74 -6.99 0.52
C LYS A 181 -18.30 -6.36 -0.80
N GLN A 182 -17.58 -7.12 -1.64
CA GLN A 182 -17.11 -6.64 -2.93
C GLN A 182 -18.24 -6.39 -3.94
N ARG A 183 -17.95 -5.60 -4.98
CA ARG A 183 -18.85 -5.29 -6.11
C ARG A 183 -20.13 -4.57 -5.74
N GLN A 184 -20.19 -3.97 -4.55
CA GLN A 184 -21.33 -3.21 -4.03
C GLN A 184 -21.07 -1.68 -4.06
N GLY A 185 -19.95 -1.22 -4.60
CA GLY A 185 -19.63 0.22 -4.74
C GLY A 185 -18.89 0.84 -3.56
N ALA A 186 -18.75 0.15 -2.42
CA ALA A 186 -18.13 0.70 -1.21
C ALA A 186 -16.66 1.13 -1.44
N GLY A 187 -15.87 0.30 -2.15
CA GLY A 187 -14.48 0.62 -2.47
C GLY A 187 -14.35 1.88 -3.34
N ARG A 188 -15.24 2.07 -4.32
CA ARG A 188 -15.27 3.30 -5.11
C ARG A 188 -15.62 4.51 -4.25
N ALA A 189 -16.60 4.37 -3.37
CA ALA A 189 -17.08 5.46 -2.51
C ALA A 189 -15.98 5.94 -1.54
N VAL A 190 -15.33 5.02 -0.81
CA VAL A 190 -14.29 5.38 0.15
C VAL A 190 -13.05 5.99 -0.53
N LEU A 191 -12.66 5.44 -1.68
CA LEU A 191 -11.50 5.96 -2.41
C LEU A 191 -11.74 7.37 -2.96
N LEU A 192 -12.92 7.62 -3.55
CA LEU A 192 -13.27 8.96 -4.03
C LEU A 192 -13.31 9.99 -2.90
N ALA A 193 -13.89 9.64 -1.75
CA ALA A 193 -13.96 10.53 -0.60
C ALA A 193 -12.55 10.86 -0.06
N ALA A 194 -11.69 9.86 0.08
CA ALA A 194 -10.31 10.06 0.50
C ALA A 194 -9.54 10.95 -0.48
N MET A 195 -9.68 10.70 -1.78
CA MET A 195 -9.04 11.55 -2.81
C MET A 195 -9.58 12.98 -2.79
N GLN A 196 -10.91 13.17 -2.62
CA GLN A 196 -11.53 14.49 -2.55
C GLN A 196 -10.99 15.30 -1.36
N GLU A 197 -10.82 14.68 -0.20
CA GLU A 197 -10.23 15.32 0.97
C GLU A 197 -8.80 15.80 0.68
N HIS A 198 -7.99 14.98 0.01
CA HIS A 198 -6.64 15.39 -0.38
C HIS A 198 -6.62 16.49 -1.44
N VAL A 199 -7.54 16.48 -2.41
CA VAL A 199 -7.68 17.58 -3.40
C VAL A 199 -7.99 18.91 -2.72
N MET A 200 -8.85 18.90 -1.70
CA MET A 200 -9.14 20.12 -0.91
C MET A 200 -7.91 20.64 -0.14
N ARG A 201 -6.92 19.78 0.08
CA ARG A 201 -5.63 20.13 0.70
C ARG A 201 -4.52 20.42 -0.32
N GLY A 202 -4.86 20.49 -1.63
CA GLY A 202 -3.92 20.82 -2.72
C GLY A 202 -3.25 19.62 -3.38
N ALA A 203 -3.76 18.40 -3.22
CA ALA A 203 -3.24 17.25 -3.95
C ALA A 203 -3.63 17.32 -5.43
N GLU A 204 -2.68 17.04 -6.31
CA GLU A 204 -2.83 17.07 -7.76
C GLU A 204 -2.66 15.67 -8.38
N THR A 205 -1.88 14.80 -7.74
CA THR A 205 -1.52 13.49 -8.27
C THR A 205 -1.74 12.40 -7.22
N PHE A 206 -2.34 11.30 -7.66
CA PHE A 206 -2.54 10.08 -6.87
C PHE A 206 -1.85 8.91 -7.54
N TYR A 207 -1.23 8.04 -6.74
CA TYR A 207 -0.62 6.81 -7.24
C TYR A 207 -0.92 5.62 -6.33
N LEU A 208 -0.82 4.43 -6.90
CA LEU A 208 -0.99 3.16 -6.19
C LEU A 208 -0.33 2.01 -6.96
N ILE A 209 -0.08 0.91 -6.27
CA ILE A 209 0.28 -0.36 -6.88
C ILE A 209 -0.98 -1.22 -6.85
N ALA A 210 -1.46 -1.63 -8.04
CA ALA A 210 -2.74 -2.33 -8.15
C ALA A 210 -2.57 -3.85 -8.13
N THR A 211 -3.45 -4.51 -7.39
CA THR A 211 -3.68 -5.95 -7.59
C THR A 211 -4.50 -6.18 -8.86
N ALA A 212 -4.46 -7.38 -9.43
CA ALA A 212 -5.28 -7.75 -10.58
C ALA A 212 -6.79 -7.52 -10.31
N ALA A 213 -7.25 -7.79 -9.09
CA ALA A 213 -8.64 -7.58 -8.68
C ALA A 213 -9.01 -6.11 -8.54
N GLY A 214 -8.07 -5.25 -8.11
CA GLY A 214 -8.31 -3.82 -7.91
C GLY A 214 -8.21 -2.99 -9.19
N LYS A 215 -7.37 -3.40 -10.14
CA LYS A 215 -7.06 -2.65 -11.37
C LYS A 215 -8.31 -2.12 -12.10
N PRO A 216 -9.39 -2.92 -12.33
CA PRO A 216 -10.58 -2.42 -13.03
C PRO A 216 -11.30 -1.26 -12.30
N LEU A 217 -11.22 -1.19 -10.98
CA LEU A 217 -11.76 -0.07 -10.20
C LEU A 217 -10.93 1.19 -10.47
N TYR A 218 -9.62 1.09 -10.42
CA TYR A 218 -8.73 2.23 -10.61
C TYR A 218 -8.79 2.78 -12.02
N GLU A 219 -8.84 1.93 -13.05
CA GLU A 219 -9.04 2.35 -14.43
C GLU A 219 -10.33 3.16 -14.62
N LYS A 220 -11.45 2.71 -14.01
CA LYS A 220 -12.73 3.45 -14.03
C LYS A 220 -12.65 4.78 -13.29
N LEU A 221 -11.71 4.95 -12.39
CA LEU A 221 -11.44 6.20 -11.68
C LEU A 221 -10.39 7.07 -12.38
N GLY A 222 -9.94 6.69 -13.58
CA GLY A 222 -9.02 7.46 -14.39
C GLY A 222 -7.55 7.25 -14.07
N PHE A 223 -7.19 6.24 -13.25
CA PHE A 223 -5.80 5.83 -13.10
C PHE A 223 -5.30 5.14 -14.37
N LYS A 224 -4.07 5.41 -14.73
CA LYS A 224 -3.37 4.78 -15.87
C LYS A 224 -2.13 4.08 -15.35
N THR A 225 -1.81 2.94 -15.91
CA THR A 225 -0.53 2.27 -15.64
C THR A 225 0.60 3.13 -16.18
N VAL A 226 1.55 3.46 -15.32
CA VAL A 226 2.74 4.26 -15.64
C VAL A 226 4.00 3.41 -15.65
N ASP A 227 4.02 2.30 -14.90
CA ASP A 227 5.06 1.28 -14.94
C ASP A 227 4.49 -0.09 -14.54
N GLU A 228 5.22 -1.17 -14.88
CA GLU A 228 4.95 -2.54 -14.42
C GLU A 228 6.10 -2.96 -13.50
N LEU A 229 5.80 -3.08 -12.20
CA LEU A 229 6.78 -3.51 -11.22
C LEU A 229 6.89 -5.03 -11.24
N SER A 230 8.10 -5.58 -11.32
CA SER A 230 8.32 -7.00 -11.02
C SER A 230 8.37 -7.20 -9.51
N ILE A 231 7.76 -8.28 -9.05
CA ILE A 231 7.66 -8.63 -7.62
C ILE A 231 8.49 -9.89 -7.38
N TRP A 232 9.40 -9.81 -6.42
CA TRP A 232 10.29 -10.89 -6.03
C TRP A 232 10.09 -11.21 -4.55
N LEU A 233 9.91 -12.49 -4.23
CA LEU A 233 9.82 -12.99 -2.86
C LEU A 233 11.23 -13.31 -2.35
N VAL A 234 11.54 -12.80 -1.16
CA VAL A 234 12.80 -12.96 -0.43
C VAL A 234 12.52 -13.69 0.87
N GLY A 235 13.36 -14.66 1.25
CA GLY A 235 13.29 -15.28 2.59
C GLY A 235 12.22 -16.37 2.71
N GLU A 236 12.18 -17.33 1.80
CA GLU A 236 11.48 -18.63 2.01
C GLU A 236 12.36 -19.62 2.74
#